data_4dc4c00e1a6112bd073c916998aa4335
#
_entry.id   4dc4c00e1a6112bd073c916998aa4335
#
_cell.length_a   1.000
_cell.length_b   1.000
_cell.length_c   1.000
_cell.angle_alpha   90.00
_cell.angle_beta   90.00
_cell.angle_gamma   90.00
#
_symmetry.space_group_name_H-M   'P 1'
#
loop_
_entity.id
_entity.type
_entity.pdbx_description
1 polymer ?
#
loop_
_entity_poly.entity_id
_entity_poly.type
_entity_poly.pdbx_seq_one_letter_code
_entity_poly.pdbx_strand_id
1 'polypeptide(L)'
;RVSSDLTVIAHDGVTKQTYTIQKAVPDKIPYGYRKGSETELFKLDMGVIGLPWTGANAPSLAVSGNNLVVCLGDGTTTPAYYNASTGNKIGNVTLGSVSVASLGCMTSDSRGNILLATKATNGKSFSIYKTSSVTTAPTLLTTYTNNTGLDMGTKVSVQGDINTNASIIATCDGTASSGSNKFVRWIITDGVLGSPQVVTVNGVGNWGAPASNTKVVTKGTTAQSDYFLSYYDSNILYWVNGTNNNASKSLEDSDNGNSWAMNNNCLDTRSFNNAQYLVLVCTAHFP
;
A
#
# COMPACT_ATOMS: atom_id res chain seq x y z
N ARG A 1 11.86 -33.24 5.02
CA ARG A 1 12.20 -33.44 6.44
C ARG A 1 13.63 -33.00 6.65
N VAL A 2 13.89 -32.20 7.67
CA VAL A 2 15.25 -31.89 8.14
C VAL A 2 15.43 -32.64 9.45
N SER A 3 16.45 -33.45 9.55
CA SER A 3 16.79 -34.17 10.77
C SER A 3 18.16 -33.75 11.26
N SER A 4 18.30 -33.63 12.57
CA SER A 4 19.58 -33.39 13.25
C SER A 4 19.68 -34.32 14.43
N ASP A 5 20.84 -34.90 14.64
CA ASP A 5 21.10 -35.76 15.80
C ASP A 5 21.74 -34.94 16.90
N LEU A 6 21.17 -35.03 18.09
CA LEU A 6 21.71 -34.49 19.31
C LEU A 6 22.24 -35.64 20.19
N THR A 7 23.55 -35.69 20.44
CA THR A 7 24.12 -36.69 21.34
C THR A 7 24.35 -36.05 22.69
N VAL A 8 23.75 -36.59 23.73
CA VAL A 8 23.95 -36.21 25.11
C VAL A 8 24.93 -37.22 25.72
N ILE A 9 25.98 -36.74 26.35
CA ILE A 9 26.99 -37.55 27.04
C ILE A 9 26.79 -37.35 28.55
N ALA A 10 26.63 -38.44 29.27
CA ALA A 10 26.50 -38.40 30.72
C ALA A 10 27.81 -37.93 31.38
N HIS A 11 27.74 -37.56 32.68
CA HIS A 11 28.87 -37.05 33.45
C HIS A 11 30.02 -38.08 33.56
N ASP A 12 29.75 -39.37 33.37
CA ASP A 12 30.76 -40.42 33.31
C ASP A 12 31.65 -40.37 32.06
N GLY A 13 31.33 -39.50 31.10
CA GLY A 13 32.04 -39.32 29.84
C GLY A 13 31.93 -40.49 28.86
N VAL A 14 31.26 -41.56 29.22
CA VAL A 14 31.17 -42.81 28.45
C VAL A 14 29.74 -43.09 27.97
N THR A 15 28.75 -42.88 28.83
CA THR A 15 27.34 -43.14 28.52
C THR A 15 26.83 -42.05 27.56
N LYS A 16 26.35 -42.48 26.39
CA LYS A 16 25.85 -41.60 25.35
C LYS A 16 24.44 -41.98 24.97
N GLN A 17 23.57 -40.93 24.80
CA GLN A 17 22.24 -41.09 24.26
C GLN A 17 22.10 -40.13 23.06
N THR A 18 21.74 -40.69 21.90
CA THR A 18 21.50 -39.89 20.72
C THR A 18 19.98 -39.73 20.50
N TYR A 19 19.55 -38.52 20.31
CA TYR A 19 18.20 -38.13 19.98
C TYR A 19 18.16 -37.59 18.57
N THR A 20 17.35 -38.17 17.71
CA THR A 20 17.10 -37.62 16.37
C THR A 20 15.95 -36.63 16.44
N ILE A 21 16.24 -35.37 16.24
CA ILE A 21 15.25 -34.30 16.16
C ILE A 21 14.78 -34.20 14.71
N GLN A 22 13.53 -34.51 14.46
CA GLN A 22 12.92 -34.39 13.14
C GLN A 22 11.98 -33.18 13.11
N LYS A 23 12.26 -32.22 12.26
CA LYS A 23 11.32 -31.16 11.92
C LYS A 23 10.55 -31.58 10.67
N ALA A 24 9.24 -31.77 10.81
CA ALA A 24 8.37 -31.87 9.64
C ALA A 24 8.37 -30.52 8.94
N VAL A 25 9.04 -30.45 7.79
CA VAL A 25 8.86 -29.33 6.87
C VAL A 25 7.64 -29.67 6.04
N PRO A 26 6.54 -28.90 6.12
CA PRO A 26 5.39 -29.15 5.25
C PRO A 26 5.84 -29.07 3.80
N ASP A 27 5.25 -29.90 2.95
CA ASP A 27 5.51 -29.87 1.52
C ASP A 27 5.29 -28.45 1.01
N LYS A 28 6.27 -27.96 0.27
CA LYS A 28 6.21 -26.61 -0.28
C LYS A 28 5.13 -26.60 -1.35
N ILE A 29 3.94 -26.11 -1.00
CA ILE A 29 2.87 -25.93 -1.98
C ILE A 29 3.35 -24.86 -2.96
N PRO A 30 3.36 -25.10 -4.27
CA PRO A 30 3.75 -24.11 -5.26
C PRO A 30 2.96 -22.83 -5.10
N TYR A 31 3.63 -21.70 -5.32
CA TYR A 31 2.99 -20.40 -5.32
C TYR A 31 1.82 -20.39 -6.30
N GLY A 32 0.67 -19.85 -5.91
CA GLY A 32 -0.57 -19.87 -6.71
C GLY A 32 -1.53 -21.04 -6.41
N TYR A 33 -1.06 -22.11 -5.75
CA TYR A 33 -1.91 -23.25 -5.38
C TYR A 33 -2.20 -23.36 -3.88
N ARG A 34 -1.74 -22.42 -3.10
CA ARG A 34 -2.03 -22.39 -1.67
C ARG A 34 -3.45 -21.90 -1.47
N LYS A 35 -4.33 -22.79 -1.06
CA LYS A 35 -5.60 -22.37 -0.46
C LYS A 35 -5.31 -21.94 0.96
N GLY A 36 -5.44 -20.65 1.25
CA GLY A 36 -5.54 -20.14 2.61
C GLY A 36 -6.91 -20.51 3.18
N SER A 37 -7.01 -20.66 4.48
CA SER A 37 -8.29 -20.58 5.16
C SER A 37 -8.62 -19.11 5.33
N GLU A 38 -9.72 -18.66 4.74
CA GLU A 38 -10.22 -17.30 4.91
C GLU A 38 -11.41 -17.35 5.87
N THR A 39 -11.44 -16.43 6.80
CA THR A 39 -12.61 -16.21 7.64
C THR A 39 -13.05 -14.77 7.41
N GLU A 40 -14.25 -14.59 6.84
CA GLU A 40 -14.87 -13.29 6.74
C GLU A 40 -15.21 -12.80 8.16
N LEU A 41 -14.58 -11.72 8.60
CA LEU A 41 -14.87 -11.11 9.90
C LEU A 41 -16.14 -10.28 9.83
N PHE A 42 -16.32 -9.54 8.75
CA PHE A 42 -17.50 -8.73 8.46
C PHE A 42 -17.52 -8.32 7.00
N LYS A 43 -18.68 -7.90 6.54
CA LYS A 43 -18.88 -7.27 5.24
C LYS A 43 -19.59 -5.93 5.44
N LEU A 44 -19.00 -4.85 4.91
CA LEU A 44 -19.62 -3.53 4.90
C LEU A 44 -20.10 -3.20 3.48
N ASP A 45 -21.38 -2.99 3.34
CA ASP A 45 -21.94 -2.40 2.14
C ASP A 45 -21.89 -0.87 2.28
N MET A 46 -21.19 -0.20 1.36
CA MET A 46 -20.98 1.25 1.41
C MET A 46 -22.30 2.03 1.35
N GLY A 47 -23.28 1.56 0.61
CA GLY A 47 -24.61 2.15 0.55
C GLY A 47 -25.35 2.03 1.87
N VAL A 48 -25.27 0.88 2.52
CA VAL A 48 -25.95 0.62 3.79
C VAL A 48 -25.34 1.43 4.95
N ILE A 49 -24.04 1.64 4.95
CA ILE A 49 -23.35 2.45 5.98
C ILE A 49 -23.38 3.95 5.71
N GLY A 50 -24.10 4.37 4.67
CA GLY A 50 -24.31 5.79 4.35
C GLY A 50 -23.08 6.52 3.85
N LEU A 51 -22.10 5.82 3.31
CA LEU A 51 -20.97 6.44 2.62
C LEU A 51 -21.36 6.68 1.15
N PRO A 52 -21.40 7.92 0.69
CA PRO A 52 -21.77 8.22 -0.68
C PRO A 52 -20.67 7.70 -1.63
N TRP A 53 -20.97 6.63 -2.33
CA TRP A 53 -20.12 6.13 -3.40
C TRP A 53 -20.56 6.78 -4.71
N THR A 54 -19.71 7.58 -5.28
CA THR A 54 -19.94 8.17 -6.61
C THR A 54 -18.86 7.66 -7.54
N GLY A 55 -18.66 6.55 -7.89
CA GLY A 55 -17.71 6.00 -8.90
C GLY A 55 -16.46 6.81 -9.31
N ALA A 56 -16.44 8.10 -9.01
CA ALA A 56 -15.39 9.03 -9.37
C ALA A 56 -14.23 9.09 -8.36
N ASN A 57 -14.43 8.58 -7.14
CA ASN A 57 -13.44 8.68 -6.08
C ASN A 57 -13.09 7.29 -5.58
N ALA A 58 -11.84 6.87 -5.75
CA ALA A 58 -11.35 5.65 -5.17
C ALA A 58 -11.13 5.87 -3.66
N PRO A 59 -11.90 5.22 -2.77
CA PRO A 59 -11.67 5.34 -1.34
C PRO A 59 -10.30 4.78 -0.97
N SER A 60 -9.69 5.40 0.02
CA SER A 60 -8.47 4.91 0.63
C SER A 60 -8.74 4.32 2.01
N LEU A 61 -7.93 3.35 2.40
CA LEU A 61 -8.02 2.65 3.66
C LEU A 61 -6.76 2.86 4.48
N ALA A 62 -6.92 2.97 5.79
CA ALA A 62 -5.83 2.94 6.75
C ALA A 62 -6.21 2.06 7.95
N VAL A 63 -5.21 1.44 8.58
CA VAL A 63 -5.42 0.62 9.77
C VAL A 63 -4.58 1.17 10.91
N SER A 64 -5.20 1.43 12.06
CA SER A 64 -4.53 1.91 13.26
C SER A 64 -5.03 1.14 14.49
N GLY A 65 -4.20 0.25 15.00
CA GLY A 65 -4.64 -0.70 16.02
C GLY A 65 -5.82 -1.54 15.55
N ASN A 66 -6.91 -1.55 16.30
CA ASN A 66 -8.16 -2.23 15.91
C ASN A 66 -9.16 -1.32 15.17
N ASN A 67 -8.66 -0.25 14.54
CA ASN A 67 -9.50 0.67 13.78
C ASN A 67 -9.21 0.58 12.28
N LEU A 68 -10.26 0.37 11.49
CA LEU A 68 -10.23 0.50 10.04
C LEU A 68 -10.76 1.90 9.68
N VAL A 69 -9.93 2.71 9.04
CA VAL A 69 -10.29 4.04 8.55
C VAL A 69 -10.73 3.95 7.10
N VAL A 70 -11.81 4.62 6.75
CA VAL A 70 -12.29 4.79 5.38
C VAL A 70 -12.30 6.29 5.06
N CYS A 71 -11.56 6.65 4.02
CA CYS A 71 -11.49 8.03 3.52
C CYS A 71 -11.90 8.05 2.05
N LEU A 72 -12.96 8.77 1.71
CA LEU A 72 -13.44 8.89 0.32
C LEU A 72 -12.61 9.86 -0.51
N GLY A 73 -11.98 10.85 0.12
CA GLY A 73 -11.22 11.88 -0.61
C GLY A 73 -12.08 12.73 -1.53
N ASP A 74 -13.39 12.80 -1.30
CA ASP A 74 -14.37 13.51 -2.14
C ASP A 74 -14.46 15.01 -1.88
N GLY A 75 -13.75 15.50 -0.86
CA GLY A 75 -13.73 16.89 -0.44
C GLY A 75 -14.91 17.31 0.44
N THR A 76 -15.84 16.41 0.75
CA THR A 76 -17.06 16.70 1.51
C THR A 76 -17.28 15.78 2.69
N THR A 77 -16.92 14.50 2.55
CA THR A 77 -17.17 13.47 3.57
C THR A 77 -15.99 13.37 4.53
N THR A 78 -16.26 13.62 5.82
CA THR A 78 -15.25 13.39 6.87
C THR A 78 -14.93 11.91 6.97
N PRO A 79 -13.63 11.52 6.96
CA PRO A 79 -13.23 10.13 7.13
C PRO A 79 -13.79 9.53 8.42
N ALA A 80 -14.29 8.33 8.32
CA ALA A 80 -14.84 7.58 9.45
C ALA A 80 -13.94 6.39 9.80
N TYR A 81 -14.03 5.92 11.04
CA TYR A 81 -13.35 4.71 11.45
C TYR A 81 -14.32 3.71 12.10
N TYR A 82 -13.98 2.45 11.90
CA TYR A 82 -14.78 1.28 12.23
C TYR A 82 -13.93 0.31 13.04
N ASN A 83 -14.57 -0.50 13.87
CA ASN A 83 -13.90 -1.60 14.54
C ASN A 83 -13.46 -2.64 13.50
N ALA A 84 -12.16 -2.92 13.43
CA ALA A 84 -11.60 -3.80 12.41
C ALA A 84 -11.96 -5.28 12.59
N SER A 85 -12.56 -5.67 13.72
CA SER A 85 -13.02 -7.03 13.98
C SER A 85 -14.53 -7.21 13.75
N THR A 86 -15.32 -6.16 13.88
CA THR A 86 -16.79 -6.25 13.83
C THR A 86 -17.43 -5.43 12.72
N GLY A 87 -16.68 -4.50 12.11
CA GLY A 87 -17.19 -3.57 11.10
C GLY A 87 -18.07 -2.45 11.65
N ASN A 88 -18.31 -2.37 12.96
CA ASN A 88 -19.16 -1.34 13.54
C ASN A 88 -18.48 0.03 13.47
N LYS A 89 -19.22 1.05 12.99
CA LYS A 89 -18.75 2.42 13.00
C LYS A 89 -18.54 2.89 14.43
N ILE A 90 -17.36 3.46 14.72
CA ILE A 90 -17.04 4.01 16.04
C ILE A 90 -17.15 5.54 16.01
N GLY A 91 -16.67 6.19 14.95
CA GLY A 91 -16.71 7.65 14.88
C GLY A 91 -16.06 8.22 13.64
N ASN A 92 -15.78 9.51 13.67
CA ASN A 92 -15.06 10.22 12.63
C ASN A 92 -13.62 10.48 13.07
N VAL A 93 -12.69 10.46 12.11
CA VAL A 93 -11.28 10.74 12.35
C VAL A 93 -11.10 12.20 12.75
N THR A 94 -10.27 12.45 13.77
CA THR A 94 -9.88 13.80 14.15
C THR A 94 -8.90 14.36 13.12
N LEU A 95 -9.29 15.42 12.42
CA LEU A 95 -8.51 16.02 11.33
C LEU A 95 -7.66 17.22 11.78
N GLY A 96 -7.90 17.76 12.99
CA GLY A 96 -7.20 18.96 13.47
C GLY A 96 -7.37 20.14 12.50
N SER A 97 -6.26 20.64 11.97
CA SER A 97 -6.25 21.72 10.98
C SER A 97 -6.40 21.26 9.53
N VAL A 98 -6.48 19.96 9.26
CA VAL A 98 -6.60 19.43 7.90
C VAL A 98 -8.04 19.59 7.41
N SER A 99 -8.21 20.35 6.33
CA SER A 99 -9.54 20.55 5.72
C SER A 99 -9.98 19.31 4.96
N VAL A 100 -11.23 18.88 5.15
CA VAL A 100 -11.86 17.80 4.37
C VAL A 100 -11.80 18.13 2.89
N ALA A 101 -12.02 19.40 2.50
CA ALA A 101 -12.00 19.84 1.11
C ALA A 101 -10.65 19.63 0.41
N SER A 102 -9.54 19.68 1.15
CA SER A 102 -8.20 19.45 0.61
C SER A 102 -7.74 18.00 0.72
N LEU A 103 -8.39 17.18 1.52
CA LEU A 103 -7.97 15.80 1.78
C LEU A 103 -8.15 14.94 0.54
N GLY A 104 -7.10 14.24 0.13
CA GLY A 104 -7.10 13.34 -1.02
C GLY A 104 -7.18 11.87 -0.62
N CYS A 105 -6.34 11.45 0.32
CA CYS A 105 -6.33 10.05 0.79
C CYS A 105 -5.74 9.93 2.19
N MET A 106 -5.98 8.76 2.77
CA MET A 106 -5.34 8.33 4.03
C MET A 106 -4.72 6.95 3.84
N THR A 107 -3.61 6.70 4.52
CA THR A 107 -2.96 5.39 4.54
C THR A 107 -2.32 5.18 5.91
N SER A 108 -1.82 3.97 6.18
CA SER A 108 -1.10 3.69 7.43
C SER A 108 0.24 3.01 7.17
N ASP A 109 1.18 3.28 8.03
CA ASP A 109 2.48 2.61 8.05
C ASP A 109 2.43 1.22 8.72
N SER A 110 3.57 0.56 8.85
CA SER A 110 3.66 -0.79 9.42
C SER A 110 3.34 -0.84 10.94
N ARG A 111 3.30 0.32 11.61
CA ARG A 111 3.01 0.46 13.04
C ARG A 111 1.61 0.99 13.32
N GLY A 112 0.85 1.30 12.27
CA GLY A 112 -0.50 1.85 12.40
C GLY A 112 -0.52 3.36 12.62
N ASN A 113 0.60 4.06 12.41
CA ASN A 113 0.55 5.51 12.28
C ASN A 113 -0.17 5.87 10.98
N ILE A 114 -1.04 6.86 11.06
CA ILE A 114 -1.88 7.27 9.93
C ILE A 114 -1.23 8.47 9.24
N LEU A 115 -1.18 8.41 7.91
CA LEU A 115 -0.81 9.53 7.06
C LEU A 115 -2.05 10.06 6.36
N LEU A 116 -2.17 11.39 6.33
CA LEU A 116 -3.20 12.12 5.61
C LEU A 116 -2.51 12.95 4.51
N ALA A 117 -2.93 12.81 3.28
CA ALA A 117 -2.36 13.55 2.16
C ALA A 117 -3.41 14.49 1.54
N THR A 118 -2.99 15.72 1.23
CA THR A 118 -3.82 16.68 0.53
C THR A 118 -3.74 16.48 -0.99
N LYS A 119 -4.77 16.88 -1.73
CA LYS A 119 -4.70 16.97 -3.19
C LYS A 119 -3.90 18.20 -3.60
N ALA A 120 -3.16 18.10 -4.69
CA ALA A 120 -2.46 19.23 -5.26
C ALA A 120 -2.37 19.12 -6.78
N THR A 121 -2.89 20.12 -7.48
CA THR A 121 -2.63 20.30 -8.91
C THR A 121 -1.21 20.86 -9.10
N ASN A 122 -0.71 20.85 -10.34
CA ASN A 122 0.62 21.39 -10.64
C ASN A 122 0.75 22.84 -10.17
N GLY A 123 1.88 23.18 -9.56
CA GLY A 123 2.17 24.49 -8.97
C GLY A 123 1.53 24.74 -7.61
N LYS A 124 0.74 23.82 -7.07
CA LYS A 124 0.08 23.94 -5.76
C LYS A 124 0.79 23.15 -4.67
N SER A 125 0.49 23.51 -3.43
CA SER A 125 1.06 22.87 -2.25
C SER A 125 0.41 21.53 -1.97
N PHE A 126 1.21 20.49 -1.94
CA PHE A 126 0.90 19.14 -1.46
C PHE A 126 1.42 19.00 -0.04
N SER A 127 0.61 18.49 0.87
CA SER A 127 1.04 18.27 2.25
C SER A 127 0.73 16.85 2.71
N ILE A 128 1.63 16.32 3.51
CA ILE A 128 1.43 15.06 4.27
C ILE A 128 1.42 15.39 5.75
N TYR A 129 0.39 14.94 6.43
CA TYR A 129 0.26 14.99 7.88
C TYR A 129 0.37 13.60 8.46
N LYS A 130 0.80 13.48 9.72
CA LYS A 130 0.87 12.21 10.45
C LYS A 130 0.16 12.29 11.79
N THR A 131 -0.42 11.17 12.21
CA THR A 131 -0.98 10.99 13.56
C THR A 131 -0.79 9.56 14.03
N SER A 132 -0.67 9.35 15.33
CA SER A 132 -0.53 8.03 15.93
C SER A 132 -1.86 7.30 16.15
N SER A 133 -2.99 7.99 16.01
CA SER A 133 -4.31 7.39 16.23
C SER A 133 -5.43 8.15 15.51
N VAL A 134 -6.58 7.53 15.38
CA VAL A 134 -7.80 8.12 14.78
C VAL A 134 -8.38 9.30 15.57
N THR A 135 -8.03 9.42 16.87
CA THR A 135 -8.56 10.44 17.77
C THR A 135 -7.56 11.55 18.10
N THR A 136 -6.32 11.41 17.64
CA THR A 136 -5.26 12.42 17.86
C THR A 136 -5.18 13.35 16.66
N ALA A 137 -5.13 14.66 16.89
CA ALA A 137 -4.98 15.64 15.84
C ALA A 137 -3.65 15.41 15.08
N PRO A 138 -3.67 15.37 13.75
CA PRO A 138 -2.48 15.16 12.95
C PRO A 138 -1.56 16.36 12.98
N THR A 139 -0.26 16.11 12.87
CA THR A 139 0.79 17.13 12.73
C THR A 139 1.35 17.10 11.31
N LEU A 140 1.78 18.26 10.82
CA LEU A 140 2.41 18.36 9.51
C LEU A 140 3.73 17.58 9.49
N LEU A 141 3.86 16.64 8.55
CA LEU A 141 5.10 15.91 8.29
C LEU A 141 5.94 16.63 7.24
N THR A 142 5.32 17.05 6.13
CA THR A 142 6.00 17.76 5.05
C THR A 142 5.03 18.53 4.18
N THR A 143 5.58 19.56 3.50
CA THR A 143 4.92 20.26 2.41
C THR A 143 5.83 20.26 1.19
N TYR A 144 5.26 20.05 0.01
CA TYR A 144 5.95 20.00 -1.27
C TYR A 144 5.18 20.84 -2.30
N THR A 145 5.84 21.75 -2.98
CA THR A 145 5.25 22.41 -4.14
C THR A 145 5.25 21.45 -5.31
N ASN A 146 4.06 21.03 -5.74
CA ASN A 146 3.92 20.07 -6.84
C ASN A 146 4.39 20.70 -8.15
N ASN A 147 5.55 20.32 -8.64
CA ASN A 147 6.13 20.75 -9.91
C ASN A 147 6.28 19.61 -10.92
N THR A 148 5.47 18.57 -10.80
CA THR A 148 5.52 17.39 -11.66
C THR A 148 4.88 17.60 -13.03
N GLY A 149 4.11 18.66 -13.22
CA GLY A 149 3.27 18.90 -14.39
C GLY A 149 1.92 18.15 -14.34
N LEU A 150 1.65 17.41 -13.25
CA LEU A 150 0.53 16.48 -13.08
C LEU A 150 -0.16 16.75 -11.74
N ASP A 151 -1.34 16.18 -11.54
CA ASP A 151 -2.02 16.19 -10.25
C ASP A 151 -1.48 15.09 -9.34
N MET A 152 -1.61 15.25 -8.02
CA MET A 152 -1.19 14.26 -7.02
C MET A 152 -2.00 14.35 -5.73
N GLY A 153 -1.86 13.33 -4.89
CA GLY A 153 -2.44 13.31 -3.55
C GLY A 153 -3.69 12.45 -3.40
N THR A 154 -4.18 11.83 -4.47
CA THR A 154 -5.29 10.88 -4.40
C THR A 154 -4.83 9.49 -3.98
N LYS A 155 -3.54 9.18 -4.17
CA LYS A 155 -2.94 7.88 -3.84
C LYS A 155 -1.57 8.04 -3.24
N VAL A 156 -1.48 7.66 -1.96
CA VAL A 156 -0.23 7.59 -1.22
C VAL A 156 -0.07 6.18 -0.65
N SER A 157 1.12 5.65 -0.77
CA SER A 157 1.53 4.40 -0.13
C SER A 157 2.69 4.66 0.83
N VAL A 158 2.81 3.83 1.84
CA VAL A 158 3.92 3.88 2.80
C VAL A 158 4.38 2.47 3.12
N GLN A 159 5.69 2.28 3.11
CA GLN A 159 6.34 1.04 3.54
C GLN A 159 7.31 1.35 4.68
N GLY A 160 7.27 0.55 5.75
CA GLY A 160 8.10 0.74 6.93
C GLY A 160 7.39 1.52 8.04
N ASP A 161 8.15 2.06 8.96
CA ASP A 161 7.72 2.85 10.13
C ASP A 161 8.19 4.29 9.96
N ILE A 162 7.25 5.22 9.89
CA ILE A 162 7.54 6.64 9.67
C ILE A 162 8.31 7.31 10.82
N ASN A 163 8.44 6.65 11.95
CA ASN A 163 9.23 7.14 13.08
C ASN A 163 10.67 6.63 13.07
N THR A 164 10.99 5.68 12.18
CA THR A 164 12.34 5.11 12.03
C THR A 164 12.77 5.10 10.57
N ASN A 165 12.37 4.07 9.81
CA ASN A 165 12.73 3.92 8.41
C ASN A 165 11.48 3.65 7.57
N ALA A 166 11.23 4.48 6.59
CA ALA A 166 10.08 4.35 5.70
C ALA A 166 10.34 4.92 4.32
N SER A 167 9.58 4.43 3.35
CA SER A 167 9.41 5.06 2.05
C SER A 167 7.96 5.47 1.87
N ILE A 168 7.74 6.75 1.58
CA ILE A 168 6.43 7.30 1.27
C ILE A 168 6.40 7.62 -0.23
N ILE A 169 5.38 7.16 -0.93
CA ILE A 169 5.19 7.40 -2.36
C ILE A 169 3.83 8.06 -2.59
N ALA A 170 3.84 9.23 -3.23
CA ALA A 170 2.64 9.86 -3.77
C ALA A 170 2.64 9.69 -5.29
N THR A 171 1.70 8.90 -5.80
CA THR A 171 1.56 8.66 -7.24
C THR A 171 1.01 9.92 -7.90
N CYS A 172 1.61 10.33 -9.03
CA CYS A 172 1.09 11.43 -9.83
C CYS A 172 -0.02 10.91 -10.75
N ASP A 173 -1.14 11.59 -10.76
CA ASP A 173 -2.29 11.26 -11.61
C ASP A 173 -2.09 11.85 -13.00
N GLY A 174 -2.55 11.14 -14.03
CA GLY A 174 -2.67 11.73 -15.35
C GLY A 174 -3.71 12.85 -15.34
N THR A 175 -3.64 13.75 -16.31
CA THR A 175 -4.65 14.77 -16.58
C THR A 175 -5.56 14.34 -17.73
N ALA A 176 -6.64 15.06 -17.98
CA ALA A 176 -7.52 14.78 -19.12
C ALA A 176 -6.81 14.82 -20.49
N SER A 177 -5.65 15.48 -20.56
CA SER A 177 -4.86 15.64 -21.79
C SER A 177 -3.50 14.94 -21.74
N SER A 178 -3.08 14.40 -20.61
CA SER A 178 -1.75 13.82 -20.43
C SER A 178 -1.78 12.69 -19.40
N GLY A 179 -1.34 11.52 -19.80
CA GLY A 179 -1.10 10.42 -18.87
C GLY A 179 0.14 10.67 -18.00
N SER A 180 0.30 9.87 -16.96
CA SER A 180 1.41 9.92 -16.03
C SER A 180 2.29 8.66 -16.14
N ASN A 181 3.55 8.80 -15.83
CA ASN A 181 4.48 7.73 -15.50
C ASN A 181 5.40 8.14 -14.33
N LYS A 182 4.90 9.01 -13.46
CA LYS A 182 5.68 9.65 -12.40
C LYS A 182 5.06 9.43 -11.03
N PHE A 183 5.91 9.47 -10.02
CA PHE A 183 5.52 9.61 -8.62
C PHE A 183 6.55 10.46 -7.87
N VAL A 184 6.16 10.97 -6.71
CA VAL A 184 7.06 11.66 -5.78
C VAL A 184 7.32 10.74 -4.59
N ARG A 185 8.59 10.59 -4.22
CA ARG A 185 9.04 9.73 -3.13
C ARG A 185 9.76 10.53 -2.06
N TRP A 186 9.50 10.16 -0.80
CA TRP A 186 10.26 10.60 0.37
C TRP A 186 10.79 9.36 1.08
N ILE A 187 12.05 9.43 1.52
CA ILE A 187 12.68 8.40 2.34
C ILE A 187 12.86 8.94 3.75
N ILE A 188 12.46 8.18 4.74
CA ILE A 188 12.73 8.42 6.15
C ILE A 188 13.84 7.47 6.55
N THR A 189 14.91 8.02 7.14
CA THR A 189 16.03 7.26 7.70
C THR A 189 16.25 7.72 9.12
N ASP A 190 16.25 6.79 10.08
CA ASP A 190 16.41 7.06 11.50
C ASP A 190 15.47 8.18 12.02
N GLY A 191 14.22 8.17 11.54
CA GLY A 191 13.19 9.14 11.89
C GLY A 191 13.31 10.49 11.19
N VAL A 192 14.31 10.70 10.34
CA VAL A 192 14.55 11.95 9.60
C VAL A 192 13.99 11.83 8.17
N LEU A 193 13.09 12.75 7.83
CA LEU A 193 12.51 12.83 6.48
C LEU A 193 13.51 13.47 5.51
N GLY A 194 13.83 12.75 4.45
CA GLY A 194 14.66 13.25 3.34
C GLY A 194 13.88 14.14 2.37
N SER A 195 14.61 14.76 1.44
CA SER A 195 14.04 15.61 0.39
C SER A 195 13.16 14.80 -0.59
N PRO A 196 12.11 15.41 -1.16
CA PRO A 196 11.27 14.78 -2.17
C PRO A 196 12.07 14.47 -3.44
N GLN A 197 11.79 13.33 -4.04
CA GLN A 197 12.37 12.88 -5.30
C GLN A 197 11.26 12.59 -6.30
N VAL A 198 11.26 13.29 -7.43
CA VAL A 198 10.39 12.96 -8.57
C VAL A 198 11.02 11.80 -9.32
N VAL A 199 10.29 10.70 -9.43
CA VAL A 199 10.72 9.47 -10.12
C VAL A 199 9.89 9.27 -11.37
N THR A 200 10.56 9.03 -12.49
CA THR A 200 9.93 8.62 -13.76
C THR A 200 10.16 7.13 -13.95
N VAL A 201 9.08 6.40 -14.23
CA VAL A 201 9.13 4.96 -14.51
C VAL A 201 9.35 4.74 -15.99
N ASN A 202 10.35 3.94 -16.34
CA ASN A 202 10.70 3.61 -17.72
C ASN A 202 10.09 2.26 -18.12
N GLY A 203 9.72 2.12 -19.39
CA GLY A 203 9.22 0.85 -19.92
C GLY A 203 7.75 0.57 -19.59
N VAL A 204 7.01 1.56 -19.13
CA VAL A 204 5.55 1.52 -18.98
C VAL A 204 4.91 2.56 -19.88
N GLY A 205 3.69 2.30 -20.33
CA GLY A 205 2.84 3.33 -20.91
C GLY A 205 2.44 4.38 -19.87
N ASN A 206 1.92 5.49 -20.34
CA ASN A 206 1.33 6.47 -19.45
C ASN A 206 0.08 5.88 -18.80
N TRP A 207 0.02 5.87 -17.47
CA TRP A 207 -1.21 5.54 -16.80
C TRP A 207 -2.24 6.67 -16.94
N GLY A 208 -3.45 6.24 -17.23
CA GLY A 208 -4.48 7.13 -17.76
C GLY A 208 -4.95 8.20 -16.81
N ALA A 209 -5.67 9.11 -17.41
CA ALA A 209 -6.46 10.16 -16.77
C ALA A 209 -7.94 9.95 -17.06
N PRO A 210 -8.82 10.64 -16.37
CA PRO A 210 -8.69 11.32 -15.10
C PRO A 210 -8.85 10.31 -13.97
N ALA A 211 -8.52 10.65 -12.77
CA ALA A 211 -8.61 9.76 -11.62
C ALA A 211 -7.83 8.45 -11.87
N SER A 212 -6.57 8.60 -12.12
CA SER A 212 -5.63 7.51 -12.31
C SER A 212 -5.86 6.38 -11.32
N ASN A 213 -6.10 5.20 -11.85
CA ASN A 213 -6.24 3.99 -11.07
C ASN A 213 -4.89 3.35 -10.75
N THR A 214 -3.83 4.15 -10.74
CA THR A 214 -2.49 3.66 -10.47
C THR A 214 -2.09 3.94 -9.04
N LYS A 215 -1.64 2.92 -8.35
CA LYS A 215 -0.96 3.04 -7.06
C LYS A 215 0.41 2.40 -7.20
N VAL A 216 1.46 3.15 -6.88
CA VAL A 216 2.83 2.62 -6.80
C VAL A 216 3.08 2.18 -5.37
N VAL A 217 3.57 0.95 -5.18
CA VAL A 217 3.90 0.40 -3.87
C VAL A 217 5.31 -0.18 -3.87
N THR A 218 6.08 0.12 -2.84
CA THR A 218 7.48 -0.30 -2.74
C THR A 218 7.64 -1.54 -1.86
N LYS A 219 8.69 -2.33 -2.14
CA LYS A 219 9.08 -3.50 -1.35
C LYS A 219 9.80 -3.15 -0.06
N GLY A 220 10.41 -1.98 0.01
CA GLY A 220 11.28 -1.62 1.12
C GLY A 220 11.29 -0.14 1.42
N THR A 221 12.19 0.26 2.30
CA THR A 221 12.24 1.59 2.89
C THR A 221 13.31 2.49 2.31
N THR A 222 14.07 2.03 1.32
CA THR A 222 15.16 2.78 0.70
C THR A 222 14.80 3.29 -0.69
N ALA A 223 15.54 4.25 -1.19
CA ALA A 223 15.38 4.79 -2.54
C ALA A 223 15.66 3.75 -3.65
N GLN A 224 16.46 2.74 -3.37
CA GLN A 224 16.83 1.66 -4.29
C GLN A 224 15.91 0.45 -4.18
N SER A 225 14.93 0.48 -3.25
CA SER A 225 13.97 -0.61 -3.11
C SER A 225 13.13 -0.75 -4.37
N ASP A 226 13.00 -1.96 -4.83
CA ASP A 226 12.10 -2.29 -5.95
C ASP A 226 10.66 -1.95 -5.59
N TYR A 227 9.85 -1.73 -6.60
CA TYR A 227 8.45 -1.39 -6.41
C TYR A 227 7.56 -2.02 -7.48
N PHE A 228 6.27 -2.01 -7.23
CA PHE A 228 5.25 -2.55 -8.11
C PHE A 228 4.25 -1.49 -8.50
N LEU A 229 3.70 -1.63 -9.69
CA LEU A 229 2.58 -0.85 -10.17
C LEU A 229 1.72 -1.65 -11.14
N SER A 230 0.46 -1.30 -11.18
CA SER A 230 -0.49 -1.66 -12.21
C SER A 230 -1.34 -0.43 -12.49
N TYR A 231 -1.86 -0.25 -13.69
CA TYR A 231 -2.59 0.96 -14.05
C TYR A 231 -3.82 0.65 -14.91
N TYR A 232 -4.66 1.66 -15.05
CA TYR A 232 -5.87 1.59 -15.86
C TYR A 232 -5.53 1.16 -17.31
N ASP A 233 -6.38 0.33 -17.87
CA ASP A 233 -6.23 -0.19 -19.24
C ASP A 233 -4.95 -1.03 -19.43
N SER A 234 -4.56 -1.74 -18.37
CA SER A 234 -3.42 -2.65 -18.39
C SER A 234 -3.81 -4.01 -17.79
N ASN A 235 -3.40 -5.07 -18.46
CA ASN A 235 -3.47 -6.45 -17.96
C ASN A 235 -2.16 -6.90 -17.31
N ILE A 236 -1.30 -5.94 -16.97
CA ILE A 236 0.06 -6.22 -16.50
C ILE A 236 0.28 -5.65 -15.11
N LEU A 237 0.81 -6.50 -14.23
CA LEU A 237 1.50 -6.08 -13.03
C LEU A 237 2.99 -5.92 -13.36
N TYR A 238 3.50 -4.72 -13.17
CA TYR A 238 4.91 -4.43 -13.37
C TYR A 238 5.68 -4.54 -12.06
N TRP A 239 6.83 -5.19 -12.12
CA TRP A 239 7.92 -5.04 -11.18
C TRP A 239 8.91 -4.02 -11.74
N VAL A 240 9.34 -3.10 -10.92
CA VAL A 240 10.29 -2.05 -11.32
C VAL A 240 11.53 -2.12 -10.45
N ASN A 241 12.66 -2.14 -11.10
CA ASN A 241 13.95 -2.10 -10.42
C ASN A 241 14.17 -0.70 -9.80
N GLY A 242 14.31 -0.64 -8.48
CA GLY A 242 14.40 0.62 -7.73
C GLY A 242 15.68 1.41 -7.97
N THR A 243 16.73 0.79 -8.56
CA THR A 243 18.00 1.46 -8.84
C THR A 243 17.96 2.26 -10.14
N ASN A 244 17.30 1.73 -11.19
CA ASN A 244 17.28 2.34 -12.52
C ASN A 244 15.87 2.74 -13.00
N ASN A 245 14.83 2.40 -12.21
CA ASN A 245 13.42 2.66 -12.51
C ASN A 245 12.92 2.01 -13.82
N ASN A 246 13.53 0.93 -14.25
CA ASN A 246 13.12 0.17 -15.43
C ASN A 246 12.09 -0.89 -15.03
N ALA A 247 10.94 -0.87 -15.70
CA ALA A 247 9.85 -1.80 -15.49
C ALA A 247 10.07 -3.10 -16.26
N SER A 248 9.65 -4.20 -15.66
CA SER A 248 9.53 -5.52 -16.27
C SER A 248 8.15 -6.09 -15.95
N LYS A 249 7.59 -6.88 -16.88
CA LYS A 249 6.35 -7.59 -16.60
C LYS A 249 6.60 -8.63 -15.50
N SER A 250 5.82 -8.55 -14.42
CA SER A 250 5.86 -9.54 -13.34
C SER A 250 4.76 -10.58 -13.49
N LEU A 251 3.57 -10.13 -13.87
CA LEU A 251 2.40 -10.96 -14.13
C LEU A 251 1.61 -10.31 -15.27
N GLU A 252 1.11 -11.11 -16.16
CA GLU A 252 0.24 -10.68 -17.27
C GLU A 252 -0.96 -11.63 -17.31
N ASP A 253 -2.16 -11.07 -17.32
CA ASP A 253 -3.35 -11.84 -17.60
C ASP A 253 -3.53 -11.91 -19.12
N SER A 254 -3.16 -13.05 -19.69
CA SER A 254 -3.26 -13.30 -21.12
C SER A 254 -4.50 -14.11 -21.53
N ASP A 255 -5.32 -14.51 -20.54
CA ASP A 255 -6.30 -15.57 -20.78
C ASP A 255 -7.47 -15.17 -21.66
N ASN A 256 -7.72 -13.87 -21.89
CA ASN A 256 -8.89 -13.45 -22.64
C ASN A 256 -8.64 -12.41 -23.74
N GLY A 257 -7.40 -12.05 -24.02
CA GLY A 257 -7.13 -10.90 -24.90
C GLY A 257 -7.76 -9.59 -24.38
N ASN A 258 -8.17 -9.59 -23.12
CA ASN A 258 -8.83 -8.49 -22.48
C ASN A 258 -7.79 -7.66 -21.72
N SER A 259 -7.41 -6.53 -22.28
CA SER A 259 -6.44 -5.61 -21.69
C SER A 259 -6.89 -4.96 -20.36
N TRP A 260 -8.04 -5.35 -19.83
CA TRP A 260 -8.72 -4.70 -18.71
C TRP A 260 -8.71 -5.53 -17.42
N ALA A 261 -8.20 -6.75 -17.47
CA ALA A 261 -8.32 -7.70 -16.36
C ALA A 261 -7.59 -7.27 -15.09
N MET A 262 -6.51 -6.48 -15.19
CA MET A 262 -5.77 -5.91 -14.07
C MET A 262 -5.97 -4.41 -13.91
N ASN A 263 -7.08 -3.89 -14.32
CA ASN A 263 -7.48 -2.51 -14.17
C ASN A 263 -7.57 -2.13 -12.68
N ASN A 264 -6.49 -1.63 -12.09
CA ASN A 264 -6.34 -1.77 -10.68
C ASN A 264 -5.70 -0.59 -9.97
N ASN A 265 -6.46 0.01 -9.07
CA ASN A 265 -5.99 0.99 -8.09
C ASN A 265 -5.79 0.41 -6.68
N CYS A 266 -6.01 -0.87 -6.49
CA CYS A 266 -5.95 -1.55 -5.20
C CYS A 266 -4.73 -2.48 -5.13
N LEU A 267 -3.56 -1.86 -4.98
CA LEU A 267 -2.29 -2.54 -4.84
C LEU A 267 -1.70 -2.19 -3.47
N ASP A 268 -1.24 -3.17 -2.73
CA ASP A 268 -0.52 -2.96 -1.48
C ASP A 268 0.54 -4.04 -1.25
N THR A 269 1.55 -3.72 -0.47
CA THR A 269 2.59 -4.67 -0.06
C THR A 269 2.65 -4.75 1.46
N ARG A 270 2.76 -5.97 1.99
CA ARG A 270 2.92 -6.21 3.42
C ARG A 270 3.90 -7.34 3.67
N SER A 271 4.68 -7.22 4.72
CA SER A 271 5.56 -8.28 5.20
C SER A 271 4.88 -9.01 6.36
N PHE A 272 4.84 -10.34 6.27
CA PHE A 272 4.30 -11.19 7.32
C PHE A 272 5.11 -12.48 7.40
N ASN A 273 5.53 -12.89 8.59
CA ASN A 273 6.32 -14.11 8.84
C ASN A 273 7.55 -14.24 7.92
N ASN A 274 8.33 -13.16 7.78
CA ASN A 274 9.52 -13.08 6.92
C ASN A 274 9.23 -13.31 5.42
N ALA A 275 7.97 -13.27 5.00
CA ALA A 275 7.59 -13.26 3.60
C ALA A 275 6.96 -11.91 3.24
N GLN A 276 7.23 -11.45 2.04
CA GLN A 276 6.60 -10.25 1.50
C GLN A 276 5.43 -10.68 0.61
N TYR A 277 4.29 -10.08 0.85
CA TYR A 277 3.07 -10.30 0.08
C TYR A 277 2.75 -9.06 -0.74
N LEU A 278 2.33 -9.28 -1.96
CA LEU A 278 1.71 -8.28 -2.80
C LEU A 278 0.23 -8.60 -2.89
N VAL A 279 -0.60 -7.65 -2.49
CA VAL A 279 -2.06 -7.75 -2.60
C VAL A 279 -2.50 -6.95 -3.82
N LEU A 280 -3.19 -7.62 -4.71
CA LEU A 280 -3.69 -7.07 -5.95
C LEU A 280 -5.17 -7.44 -6.05
N VAL A 281 -6.04 -6.44 -6.25
CA VAL A 281 -7.46 -6.70 -6.56
C VAL A 281 -7.63 -6.55 -8.08
N CYS A 282 -8.00 -7.62 -8.74
CA CYS A 282 -8.33 -7.61 -10.16
C CYS A 282 -9.86 -7.50 -10.32
N THR A 283 -10.30 -6.63 -11.19
CA THR A 283 -11.70 -6.53 -11.58
C THR A 283 -11.85 -6.98 -13.02
N ALA A 284 -12.63 -8.02 -13.24
CA ALA A 284 -13.08 -8.32 -14.61
C ALA A 284 -13.97 -7.16 -15.09
N HIS A 285 -13.63 -6.58 -16.20
CA HIS A 285 -14.35 -5.40 -16.70
C HIS A 285 -15.51 -5.77 -17.59
N PHE A 286 -16.01 -6.84 -17.68
CA PHE A 286 -17.31 -7.31 -18.21
C PHE A 286 -17.38 -8.85 -18.08
N PRO A 287 -18.53 -9.40 -17.68
CA PRO A 287 -18.76 -10.84 -17.78
C PRO A 287 -18.81 -11.30 -19.24
#